data_736d07dc2e8dbd48c88aac4751b4eeaa
#
_entry.id   736d07dc2e8dbd48c88aac4751b4eeaa
#
_cell.length_a   1.000
_cell.length_b   1.000
_cell.length_c   1.000
_cell.angle_alpha   90.00
_cell.angle_beta   90.00
_cell.angle_gamma   90.00
#
_symmetry.space_group_name_H-M   'P 1'
#
loop_
_entity.id
_entity.type
_entity.pdbx_description
1 polymer ?
#
loop_
_entity_poly.entity_id
_entity_poly.type
_entity_poly.pdbx_seq_one_letter_code
_entity_poly.pdbx_strand_id
1 'polypeptide(L)'
;MVLETPLLRVSRPVAACSRCRSAKIKCDGKLPACTACERSGKQAECSSTSDQFARGKERSYVATLETRIEKLERRLQEAQHRKASVVSVNNHDGAVQKHVPSEGLTRTSKRLEAQEIDDLVSDFGYLTVNATARDFYGFTSSMSYARMVLSACTKDSLPTGFVTPLPPRNEAIITIRHYFENFFVMYPFFEESSFYASLDAVYSSESSRVSTASPFDHFSVRLVLAIAHSGRMEQRGDGNYMAAIGHVSAALVHAEHVLRPGSIASVQAMLLLHEYSMIDPHHFDSWGLIGAASRAMVDLGLHQDPPRSASISRAKLELRRRVFWCVYGFDRSTSLIQSRAFSFSDDSADVALPFSTAQTLVPPEAKDSNHILFKSFGSAIDLFNLRRIQSDWYTELFQSGRIPLSDPYPTIWRSCEAMRNWFAGLSPSMSAEVRTFFELNLLYSYIYILAASPRMPFVAPFAQSLIFEYCIQYAEKMTAHANERVKTAPLSFYDAMRVYMTGRQFIEVLQGNEDRLLSGIIPDPPLVPVDSAPPPPAPHTPRDFQKNLARSITCIKRLTDCL
;
A
#
# COMPACT_ATOMS: atom_id res chain seq x y z
N MET A 1 40.97 24.16 -14.87
CA MET A 1 39.64 24.21 -15.50
C MET A 1 38.64 24.20 -14.34
N VAL A 2 38.15 25.38 -13.93
CA VAL A 2 37.27 25.55 -12.79
C VAL A 2 35.85 25.30 -13.30
N LEU A 3 35.19 24.29 -12.77
CA LEU A 3 33.78 24.00 -13.06
C LEU A 3 32.91 25.01 -12.29
N GLU A 4 32.36 25.97 -13.04
CA GLU A 4 31.30 26.86 -12.51
C GLU A 4 30.02 26.05 -12.28
N THR A 5 29.59 25.94 -11.05
CA THR A 5 28.29 25.39 -10.68
C THR A 5 27.18 26.37 -11.09
N PRO A 6 26.11 25.94 -11.79
CA PRO A 6 25.01 26.83 -12.15
C PRO A 6 24.23 27.26 -10.92
N LEU A 7 24.25 28.56 -10.65
CA LEU A 7 23.43 29.19 -9.63
C LEU A 7 21.93 29.00 -9.93
N LEU A 8 21.20 28.36 -9.04
CA LEU A 8 19.75 28.25 -9.11
C LEU A 8 19.10 29.63 -9.16
N ARG A 9 18.50 30.00 -10.29
CA ARG A 9 17.72 31.23 -10.44
C ARG A 9 16.33 31.01 -9.83
N VAL A 10 16.05 31.65 -8.69
CA VAL A 10 14.69 31.80 -8.17
C VAL A 10 13.91 32.72 -9.09
N SER A 11 12.87 32.24 -9.75
CA SER A 11 12.18 32.93 -10.84
C SER A 11 11.25 34.07 -10.42
N ARG A 12 10.93 34.23 -9.13
CA ARG A 12 10.18 35.40 -8.59
C ARG A 12 10.53 35.64 -7.12
N PRO A 13 10.99 36.85 -6.72
CA PRO A 13 11.11 37.20 -5.32
C PRO A 13 9.71 37.38 -4.70
N VAL A 14 9.47 36.72 -3.58
CA VAL A 14 8.17 36.75 -2.88
C VAL A 14 7.86 38.12 -2.28
N ALA A 15 8.89 38.94 -1.98
CA ALA A 15 8.73 40.32 -1.54
C ALA A 15 9.97 41.17 -1.86
N ALA A 16 9.75 42.46 -2.19
CA ALA A 16 10.83 43.44 -2.34
C ALA A 16 11.46 43.74 -0.97
N CYS A 17 12.81 43.96 -0.93
CA CYS A 17 13.50 44.38 0.29
C CYS A 17 12.92 45.70 0.84
N SER A 18 13.08 45.95 2.13
CA SER A 18 12.50 47.11 2.84
C SER A 18 12.87 48.43 2.15
N ARG A 19 14.14 48.61 1.78
CA ARG A 19 14.63 49.78 1.09
C ARG A 19 14.01 49.98 -0.31
N CYS A 20 13.98 48.95 -1.15
CA CYS A 20 13.38 49.05 -2.48
C CYS A 20 11.88 49.31 -2.38
N ARG A 21 11.20 48.79 -1.36
CA ARG A 21 9.78 49.04 -1.10
C ARG A 21 9.55 50.50 -0.69
N SER A 22 10.36 51.05 0.21
CA SER A 22 10.27 52.45 0.64
C SER A 22 10.61 53.39 -0.51
N ALA A 23 11.61 53.07 -1.31
CA ALA A 23 12.02 53.87 -2.48
C ALA A 23 11.13 53.65 -3.72
N LYS A 24 10.14 52.75 -3.66
CA LYS A 24 9.22 52.35 -4.76
C LYS A 24 9.96 51.97 -6.05
N ILE A 25 11.12 51.28 -5.93
CA ILE A 25 11.93 50.80 -7.07
C ILE A 25 11.84 49.28 -7.20
N LYS A 26 12.04 48.77 -8.41
CA LYS A 26 11.98 47.33 -8.71
C LYS A 26 13.11 46.60 -8.01
N CYS A 27 12.79 45.53 -7.25
CA CYS A 27 13.71 44.68 -6.51
C CYS A 27 13.78 43.32 -7.19
N ASP A 28 14.97 42.79 -7.42
CA ASP A 28 15.21 41.47 -8.00
C ASP A 28 15.42 40.36 -6.95
N GLY A 29 15.43 40.75 -5.65
CA GLY A 29 15.54 39.78 -4.54
C GLY A 29 16.85 38.99 -4.46
N LYS A 30 17.91 39.40 -5.17
CA LYS A 30 19.21 38.72 -5.16
C LYS A 30 19.85 38.77 -3.77
N LEU A 31 20.49 37.69 -3.35
CA LEU A 31 21.23 37.60 -2.07
C LEU A 31 22.74 37.68 -2.34
N PRO A 32 23.56 38.26 -1.47
CA PRO A 32 23.25 38.85 -0.15
C PRO A 32 22.58 40.22 -0.20
N ALA A 33 22.60 40.91 -1.33
CA ALA A 33 21.90 42.17 -1.54
C ALA A 33 21.32 42.23 -2.96
N CYS A 34 20.15 42.86 -3.15
CA CYS A 34 19.55 43.03 -4.46
C CYS A 34 20.38 43.97 -5.36
N THR A 35 20.35 43.79 -6.66
CA THR A 35 21.14 44.59 -7.62
C THR A 35 20.91 46.10 -7.48
N ALA A 36 19.70 46.53 -7.11
CA ALA A 36 19.41 47.96 -6.89
C ALA A 36 20.11 48.51 -5.64
N CYS A 37 20.23 47.73 -4.59
CA CYS A 37 20.96 48.07 -3.37
C CYS A 37 22.48 48.03 -3.60
N GLU A 38 22.98 47.05 -4.34
CA GLU A 38 24.40 46.99 -4.74
C GLU A 38 24.84 48.20 -5.52
N ARG A 39 24.10 48.58 -6.60
CA ARG A 39 24.40 49.74 -7.42
C ARG A 39 24.37 51.08 -6.68
N SER A 40 23.58 51.15 -5.59
CA SER A 40 23.49 52.38 -4.78
C SER A 40 24.45 52.38 -3.58
N GLY A 41 25.33 51.37 -3.46
CA GLY A 41 26.30 51.27 -2.34
C GLY A 41 25.67 51.00 -0.97
N LYS A 42 24.41 50.54 -0.96
CA LYS A 42 23.62 50.36 0.28
C LYS A 42 23.28 48.90 0.54
N GLN A 43 24.26 48.01 0.38
CA GLN A 43 24.07 46.58 0.59
C GLN A 43 23.68 46.24 2.04
N ALA A 44 24.22 46.99 3.01
CA ALA A 44 23.92 46.80 4.44
C ALA A 44 22.47 47.12 4.82
N GLU A 45 21.80 47.98 4.04
CA GLU A 45 20.39 48.37 4.26
C GLU A 45 19.41 47.43 3.48
N CYS A 46 19.91 46.50 2.70
CA CYS A 46 19.09 45.54 1.92
C CYS A 46 18.56 44.44 2.83
N SER A 47 17.44 44.69 3.51
CA SER A 47 16.78 43.75 4.40
C SER A 47 15.31 43.54 4.05
N SER A 48 14.76 42.35 4.24
CA SER A 48 13.32 42.13 4.13
C SER A 48 12.62 42.44 5.45
N THR A 49 11.38 42.96 5.40
CA THR A 49 10.62 43.43 6.58
C THR A 49 10.29 42.33 7.62
N SER A 50 10.62 41.07 7.32
CA SER A 50 10.47 39.92 8.25
C SER A 50 11.80 39.43 8.84
N ASP A 51 12.90 40.18 8.64
CA ASP A 51 14.26 39.68 8.75
C ASP A 51 14.81 39.45 10.16
N GLN A 52 14.26 40.05 11.21
CA GLN A 52 14.80 39.83 12.57
C GLN A 52 14.52 38.40 13.11
N PHE A 53 13.42 37.80 12.68
CA PHE A 53 13.09 36.42 13.07
C PHE A 53 13.63 35.36 12.06
N ALA A 54 13.72 35.68 10.77
CA ALA A 54 14.17 34.78 9.74
C ALA A 54 15.68 34.54 9.76
N ARG A 55 16.49 35.57 9.89
CA ARG A 55 17.96 35.46 9.87
C ARG A 55 18.56 34.57 10.95
N GLY A 56 18.01 34.58 12.16
CA GLY A 56 18.46 33.68 13.23
C GLY A 56 18.16 32.21 12.97
N LYS A 57 17.00 31.92 12.39
CA LYS A 57 16.57 30.55 12.09
C LYS A 57 17.17 30.00 10.80
N GLU A 58 17.35 30.82 9.76
CA GLU A 58 18.02 30.39 8.52
C GLU A 58 19.51 30.09 8.73
N ARG A 59 20.22 30.92 9.49
CA ARG A 59 21.62 30.62 9.85
C ARG A 59 21.73 29.35 10.71
N SER A 60 20.82 29.16 11.66
CA SER A 60 20.77 27.93 12.47
C SER A 60 20.46 26.70 11.64
N TYR A 61 19.57 26.81 10.65
CA TYR A 61 19.22 25.71 9.76
C TYR A 61 20.34 25.37 8.78
N VAL A 62 20.92 26.38 8.12
CA VAL A 62 22.08 26.19 7.24
C VAL A 62 23.26 25.60 8.01
N ALA A 63 23.57 26.13 9.20
CA ALA A 63 24.61 25.57 10.06
C ALA A 63 24.33 24.13 10.49
N THR A 64 23.05 23.79 10.72
CA THR A 64 22.65 22.42 11.03
C THR A 64 22.82 21.49 9.83
N LEU A 65 22.50 21.97 8.62
CA LEU A 65 22.70 21.23 7.38
C LEU A 65 24.20 21.06 7.07
N GLU A 66 24.99 22.10 7.23
CA GLU A 66 26.45 22.05 7.06
C GLU A 66 27.09 21.05 8.03
N THR A 67 26.74 21.09 9.31
CA THR A 67 27.22 20.11 10.31
C THR A 67 26.82 18.69 9.96
N ARG A 68 25.64 18.51 9.36
CA ARG A 68 25.14 17.19 8.97
C ARG A 68 25.82 16.69 7.69
N ILE A 69 26.11 17.56 6.73
CA ILE A 69 26.93 17.28 5.55
C ILE A 69 28.34 16.84 5.97
N GLU A 70 29.00 17.62 6.83
CA GLU A 70 30.32 17.28 7.35
C GLU A 70 30.34 15.90 8.07
N LYS A 71 29.28 15.60 8.84
CA LYS A 71 29.13 14.29 9.50
C LYS A 71 28.95 13.17 8.49
N LEU A 72 28.21 13.38 7.43
CA LEU A 72 27.99 12.39 6.37
C LEU A 72 29.25 12.18 5.52
N GLU A 73 29.96 13.25 5.17
CA GLU A 73 31.25 13.18 4.45
C GLU A 73 32.31 12.44 5.27
N ARG A 74 32.39 12.71 6.59
CA ARG A 74 33.29 11.98 7.48
C ARG A 74 32.95 10.50 7.54
N ARG A 75 31.66 10.12 7.65
CA ARG A 75 31.22 8.71 7.62
C ARG A 75 31.54 8.03 6.28
N LEU A 76 31.38 8.74 5.18
CA LEU A 76 31.73 8.26 3.86
C LEU A 76 33.23 8.01 3.73
N GLN A 77 34.05 8.93 4.21
CA GLN A 77 35.52 8.77 4.25
C GLN A 77 35.93 7.59 5.14
N GLU A 78 35.34 7.44 6.33
CA GLU A 78 35.59 6.33 7.22
C GLU A 78 35.22 4.97 6.59
N ALA A 79 34.09 4.91 5.86
CA ALA A 79 33.66 3.72 5.11
C ALA A 79 34.60 3.41 3.94
N GLN A 80 35.08 4.42 3.23
CA GLN A 80 36.07 4.26 2.15
C GLN A 80 37.41 3.81 2.70
N HIS A 81 37.89 4.33 3.85
CA HIS A 81 39.11 3.88 4.53
C HIS A 81 39.00 2.44 5.02
N ARG A 82 37.85 2.02 5.55
CA ARG A 82 37.61 0.61 5.92
C ARG A 82 37.68 -0.32 4.71
N LYS A 83 37.10 0.08 3.54
CA LYS A 83 37.24 -0.68 2.29
C LYS A 83 38.69 -0.78 1.82
N ALA A 84 39.44 0.31 1.89
CA ALA A 84 40.84 0.33 1.52
C ALA A 84 41.72 -0.57 2.44
N SER A 85 41.43 -0.57 3.75
CA SER A 85 42.12 -1.43 4.72
C SER A 85 41.85 -2.91 4.50
N VAL A 86 40.62 -3.29 4.11
CA VAL A 86 40.26 -4.69 3.82
C VAL A 86 40.97 -5.20 2.54
N VAL A 87 41.16 -4.33 1.54
CA VAL A 87 41.85 -4.67 0.30
C VAL A 87 43.38 -4.79 0.54
N SER A 88 43.95 -4.02 1.49
CA SER A 88 45.39 -4.05 1.81
C SER A 88 45.80 -5.28 2.62
N VAL A 89 44.90 -5.91 3.35
CA VAL A 89 45.18 -7.10 4.16
C VAL A 89 45.26 -8.38 3.32
N ASN A 90 44.75 -8.37 2.09
CA ASN A 90 44.73 -9.55 1.22
C ASN A 90 45.98 -9.71 0.34
N ASN A 91 47.05 -8.88 0.50
CA ASN A 91 48.24 -8.89 -0.35
C ASN A 91 49.55 -9.26 0.36
N HIS A 92 49.54 -9.92 1.52
CA HIS A 92 50.78 -10.47 2.10
C HIS A 92 50.64 -11.93 2.54
N ASP A 93 51.26 -12.75 1.75
CA ASP A 93 51.90 -14.07 1.94
C ASP A 93 51.52 -15.02 3.09
N GLY A 94 51.10 -16.19 2.64
CA GLY A 94 51.70 -17.49 2.90
C GLY A 94 51.91 -17.94 4.36
N ALA A 95 50.97 -18.70 4.90
CA ALA A 95 51.22 -19.97 5.59
C ALA A 95 49.88 -20.56 6.10
N VAL A 96 49.74 -21.82 5.80
CA VAL A 96 48.67 -22.74 6.11
C VAL A 96 48.33 -22.77 7.59
N GLN A 97 47.10 -22.36 7.97
CA GLN A 97 46.38 -22.98 9.07
C GLN A 97 44.88 -22.90 8.80
N LYS A 98 44.25 -24.07 8.69
CA LYS A 98 42.80 -24.23 8.56
C LYS A 98 42.10 -23.70 9.82
N HIS A 99 41.52 -22.54 9.73
CA HIS A 99 40.45 -22.12 10.63
C HIS A 99 39.15 -21.98 9.84
N VAL A 100 38.18 -22.74 10.25
CA VAL A 100 36.78 -22.67 9.78
C VAL A 100 36.26 -21.28 10.14
N PRO A 101 35.81 -20.43 9.17
CA PRO A 101 35.21 -19.16 9.51
C PRO A 101 33.78 -19.42 10.04
N SER A 102 33.49 -18.94 11.22
CA SER A 102 32.16 -18.93 11.75
C SER A 102 31.29 -18.03 10.87
N GLU A 103 30.31 -18.61 10.20
CA GLU A 103 29.33 -17.91 9.34
C GLU A 103 28.51 -16.81 10.06
N GLY A 104 28.62 -16.73 11.39
CA GLY A 104 27.90 -15.75 12.21
C GLY A 104 28.41 -14.30 12.09
N LEU A 105 29.73 -14.11 11.93
CA LEU A 105 30.35 -12.76 11.90
C LEU A 105 30.12 -12.01 10.57
N THR A 106 30.05 -12.74 9.46
CA THR A 106 29.77 -12.13 8.14
C THR A 106 28.32 -11.72 7.94
N ARG A 107 27.37 -12.40 8.61
CA ARG A 107 25.95 -12.03 8.57
C ARG A 107 25.63 -10.77 9.38
N THR A 108 26.26 -10.61 10.54
CA THR A 108 26.10 -9.41 11.38
C THR A 108 26.70 -8.16 10.73
N SER A 109 27.88 -8.26 10.09
CA SER A 109 28.47 -7.13 9.38
C SER A 109 27.63 -6.68 8.18
N LYS A 110 27.15 -7.60 7.35
CA LYS A 110 26.26 -7.27 6.20
C LYS A 110 24.90 -6.68 6.63
N ARG A 111 24.38 -7.11 7.80
CA ARG A 111 23.14 -6.55 8.36
C ARG A 111 23.34 -5.13 8.87
N LEU A 112 24.47 -4.83 9.50
CA LEU A 112 24.85 -3.50 9.95
C LEU A 112 25.07 -2.54 8.78
N GLU A 113 25.76 -2.97 7.72
CA GLU A 113 25.98 -2.15 6.51
C GLU A 113 24.68 -1.85 5.77
N ALA A 114 23.74 -2.81 5.67
CA ALA A 114 22.43 -2.60 5.08
C ALA A 114 21.60 -1.62 5.92
N GLN A 115 21.67 -1.72 7.24
CA GLN A 115 20.95 -0.85 8.16
C GLN A 115 21.51 0.59 8.14
N GLU A 116 22.83 0.76 8.02
CA GLU A 116 23.48 2.07 7.84
C GLU A 116 23.08 2.76 6.52
N ILE A 117 22.89 1.99 5.44
CA ILE A 117 22.43 2.52 4.14
C ILE A 117 20.96 2.92 4.22
N ASP A 118 20.11 2.10 4.86
CA ASP A 118 18.69 2.41 5.04
C ASP A 118 18.50 3.64 5.96
N ASP A 119 19.31 3.79 7.00
CA ASP A 119 19.31 4.98 7.84
C ASP A 119 19.72 6.24 7.05
N LEU A 120 20.68 6.12 6.13
CA LEU A 120 21.15 7.23 5.28
C LEU A 120 20.07 7.66 4.28
N VAL A 121 19.39 6.71 3.66
CA VAL A 121 18.26 6.96 2.75
C VAL A 121 17.07 7.56 3.51
N SER A 122 16.80 7.08 4.73
CA SER A 122 15.76 7.61 5.60
C SER A 122 16.04 9.07 6.00
N ASP A 123 17.29 9.41 6.31
CA ASP A 123 17.70 10.77 6.63
C ASP A 123 17.50 11.74 5.44
N PHE A 124 17.79 11.30 4.21
CA PHE A 124 17.52 12.07 3.00
C PHE A 124 16.01 12.27 2.76
N GLY A 125 15.21 11.24 2.91
CA GLY A 125 13.75 11.32 2.80
C GLY A 125 13.15 12.27 3.84
N TYR A 126 13.64 12.22 5.08
CA TYR A 126 13.22 13.12 6.16
C TYR A 126 13.53 14.59 5.84
N LEU A 127 14.71 14.87 5.26
CA LEU A 127 15.09 16.22 4.82
C LEU A 127 14.18 16.74 3.71
N THR A 128 13.85 15.89 2.73
CA THR A 128 12.97 16.25 1.60
C THR A 128 11.55 16.56 2.08
N VAL A 129 10.98 15.71 2.94
CA VAL A 129 9.62 15.93 3.48
C VAL A 129 9.57 17.17 4.37
N ASN A 130 10.57 17.40 5.22
CA ASN A 130 10.61 18.61 6.05
C ASN A 130 10.79 19.89 5.22
N ALA A 131 11.57 19.85 4.14
CA ALA A 131 11.71 20.98 3.22
C ALA A 131 10.37 21.28 2.54
N THR A 132 9.70 20.28 2.02
CA THR A 132 8.39 20.42 1.34
C THR A 132 7.30 20.90 2.30
N ALA A 133 7.22 20.33 3.50
CA ALA A 133 6.25 20.72 4.51
C ALA A 133 6.49 22.16 4.98
N ARG A 134 7.76 22.59 5.10
CA ARG A 134 8.13 23.94 5.51
C ARG A 134 7.75 24.99 4.46
N ASP A 135 7.95 24.66 3.18
CA ASP A 135 7.64 25.57 2.08
C ASP A 135 6.14 25.74 1.86
N PHE A 136 5.34 24.70 2.14
CA PHE A 136 3.88 24.71 1.96
C PHE A 136 3.10 25.18 3.19
N TYR A 137 3.51 24.81 4.40
CA TYR A 137 2.70 24.98 5.63
C TYR A 137 3.32 25.96 6.64
N GLY A 138 4.47 26.53 6.34
CA GLY A 138 5.05 27.66 7.12
C GLY A 138 5.16 27.42 8.62
N PHE A 139 5.65 26.33 9.13
CA PHE A 139 5.80 25.91 10.51
C PHE A 139 4.96 24.75 11.00
N THR A 140 5.58 23.64 11.08
CA THR A 140 5.30 22.70 12.17
C THR A 140 6.60 22.03 12.60
N SER A 141 7.39 22.76 13.29
CA SER A 141 8.75 22.39 13.65
C SER A 141 8.88 21.29 14.72
N SER A 142 7.78 20.76 15.25
CA SER A 142 7.82 19.76 16.32
C SER A 142 7.07 18.45 16.04
N MET A 143 6.35 18.35 14.91
CA MET A 143 5.61 17.14 14.61
C MET A 143 6.45 16.21 13.72
N SER A 144 6.76 15.00 14.20
CA SER A 144 7.43 13.98 13.40
C SER A 144 6.53 13.49 12.27
N TYR A 145 7.13 12.96 11.18
CA TYR A 145 6.36 12.36 10.07
C TYR A 145 5.38 11.29 10.57
N ALA A 146 5.80 10.46 11.50
CA ALA A 146 4.96 9.44 12.12
C ALA A 146 3.72 10.04 12.79
N ARG A 147 3.89 11.11 13.57
CA ARG A 147 2.76 11.81 14.21
C ARG A 147 1.83 12.44 13.18
N MET A 148 2.38 13.00 12.11
CA MET A 148 1.58 13.58 11.03
C MET A 148 0.72 12.52 10.35
N VAL A 149 1.30 11.38 9.96
CA VAL A 149 0.57 10.26 9.33
C VAL A 149 -0.47 9.70 10.28
N LEU A 150 -0.10 9.40 11.53
CA LEU A 150 -1.03 8.83 12.51
C LEU A 150 -2.13 9.82 12.88
N SER A 151 -1.84 11.10 13.06
CA SER A 151 -2.86 12.13 13.34
C SER A 151 -3.85 12.28 12.18
N ALA A 152 -3.39 12.17 10.94
CA ALA A 152 -4.26 12.23 9.77
C ALA A 152 -5.10 10.97 9.56
N CYS A 153 -4.60 9.80 9.99
CA CYS A 153 -5.23 8.51 9.72
C CYS A 153 -5.93 7.89 10.94
N THR A 154 -5.79 8.43 12.15
CA THR A 154 -6.50 7.94 13.34
C THR A 154 -7.89 8.54 13.40
N LYS A 155 -8.90 7.68 13.49
CA LYS A 155 -10.30 8.06 13.71
C LYS A 155 -10.63 8.13 15.19
N ASP A 156 -10.51 6.99 15.86
CA ASP A 156 -10.74 6.87 17.29
C ASP A 156 -9.45 6.49 18.00
N SER A 157 -9.18 7.13 19.14
CA SER A 157 -8.00 6.83 19.93
C SER A 157 -8.05 5.40 20.48
N LEU A 158 -6.91 4.73 20.45
CA LEU A 158 -6.76 3.45 21.13
C LEU A 158 -6.84 3.65 22.67
N PRO A 159 -7.29 2.64 23.41
CA PRO A 159 -7.32 2.71 24.87
C PRO A 159 -5.93 2.98 25.43
N THR A 160 -5.80 4.05 26.22
CA THR A 160 -4.51 4.44 26.82
C THR A 160 -4.07 3.43 27.88
N GLY A 161 -2.79 3.06 27.83
CA GLY A 161 -2.19 2.15 28.83
C GLY A 161 -2.52 0.67 28.64
N PHE A 162 -3.29 0.31 27.62
CA PHE A 162 -3.61 -1.08 27.33
C PHE A 162 -2.58 -1.68 26.36
N VAL A 163 -1.72 -2.54 26.86
CA VAL A 163 -0.69 -3.24 26.09
C VAL A 163 -0.78 -4.74 26.41
N THR A 164 -0.94 -5.55 25.39
CA THR A 164 -0.89 -7.00 25.52
C THR A 164 0.57 -7.47 25.61
N PRO A 165 0.96 -8.28 26.61
CA PRO A 165 2.28 -8.88 26.64
C PRO A 165 2.50 -9.78 25.42
N LEU A 166 3.76 -10.06 25.07
CA LEU A 166 4.02 -11.08 24.05
C LEU A 166 3.59 -12.46 24.59
N PRO A 167 2.85 -13.23 23.79
CA PRO A 167 2.53 -14.61 24.18
C PRO A 167 3.80 -15.46 24.21
N PRO A 168 3.80 -16.62 24.87
CA PRO A 168 4.88 -17.59 24.76
C PRO A 168 5.23 -17.88 23.30
N ARG A 169 6.52 -18.06 22.98
CA ARG A 169 7.00 -18.17 21.59
C ARG A 169 6.28 -19.25 20.76
N ASN A 170 5.95 -20.38 21.38
CA ASN A 170 5.20 -21.46 20.74
C ASN A 170 3.78 -21.03 20.32
N GLU A 171 3.07 -20.27 21.15
CA GLU A 171 1.74 -19.72 20.86
C GLU A 171 1.82 -18.63 19.79
N ALA A 172 2.83 -17.77 19.87
CA ALA A 172 3.09 -16.76 18.85
C ALA A 172 3.28 -17.39 17.47
N ILE A 173 4.06 -18.47 17.36
CA ILE A 173 4.30 -19.17 16.09
C ILE A 173 2.99 -19.69 15.48
N ILE A 174 2.08 -20.23 16.29
CA ILE A 174 0.78 -20.72 15.82
C ILE A 174 -0.07 -19.56 15.28
N THR A 175 -0.08 -18.44 16.01
CA THR A 175 -0.82 -17.24 15.61
C THR A 175 -0.22 -16.59 14.35
N ILE A 176 1.10 -16.50 14.28
CA ILE A 176 1.83 -15.96 13.13
C ILE A 176 1.63 -16.84 11.88
N ARG A 177 1.63 -18.18 12.04
CA ARG A 177 1.34 -19.10 10.93
C ARG A 177 -0.04 -18.81 10.32
N HIS A 178 -1.05 -18.53 11.14
CA HIS A 178 -2.36 -18.13 10.64
C HIS A 178 -2.31 -16.87 9.77
N TYR A 179 -1.49 -15.87 10.14
CA TYR A 179 -1.26 -14.69 9.30
C TYR A 179 -0.66 -15.07 7.95
N PHE A 180 0.40 -15.86 7.93
CA PHE A 180 1.07 -16.27 6.69
C PHE A 180 0.17 -17.08 5.76
N GLU A 181 -0.68 -17.94 6.30
CA GLU A 181 -1.59 -18.79 5.54
C GLU A 181 -2.80 -18.03 4.96
N ASN A 182 -3.25 -16.95 5.61
CA ASN A 182 -4.52 -16.32 5.27
C ASN A 182 -4.40 -14.89 4.72
N PHE A 183 -3.40 -14.12 5.14
CA PHE A 183 -3.22 -12.73 4.73
C PHE A 183 -2.02 -12.55 3.79
N PHE A 184 -0.87 -13.01 4.24
CA PHE A 184 0.39 -12.84 3.53
C PHE A 184 0.40 -13.46 2.12
N VAL A 185 -0.32 -14.54 1.89
CA VAL A 185 -0.42 -15.20 0.57
C VAL A 185 -1.01 -14.29 -0.51
N MET A 186 -1.83 -13.32 -0.12
CA MET A 186 -2.44 -12.34 -1.02
C MET A 186 -1.60 -11.08 -1.17
N TYR A 187 -0.89 -10.67 -0.11
CA TYR A 187 -0.11 -9.43 -0.07
C TYR A 187 1.27 -9.66 0.55
N PRO A 188 2.20 -10.29 -0.20
CA PRO A 188 3.51 -10.70 0.32
C PRO A 188 4.56 -9.56 0.26
N PHE A 189 4.38 -8.45 0.97
CA PHE A 189 5.23 -7.25 0.90
C PHE A 189 6.52 -7.30 1.74
N PHE A 190 6.84 -8.40 2.41
CA PHE A 190 8.12 -8.64 3.08
C PHE A 190 8.59 -10.09 2.87
N GLU A 191 9.81 -10.40 3.28
CA GLU A 191 10.33 -11.75 3.18
C GLU A 191 10.01 -12.52 4.46
N GLU A 192 9.47 -13.74 4.33
CA GLU A 192 9.11 -14.59 5.46
C GLU A 192 10.33 -14.90 6.33
N SER A 193 11.49 -15.18 5.73
CA SER A 193 12.74 -15.44 6.46
C SER A 193 13.20 -14.22 7.27
N SER A 194 13.05 -13.02 6.73
CA SER A 194 13.37 -11.78 7.44
C SER A 194 12.42 -11.55 8.62
N PHE A 195 11.14 -11.88 8.46
CA PHE A 195 10.18 -11.78 9.54
C PHE A 195 10.48 -12.75 10.69
N TYR A 196 10.82 -14.01 10.39
CA TYR A 196 11.21 -14.96 11.45
C TYR A 196 12.52 -14.55 12.14
N ALA A 197 13.46 -13.92 11.43
CA ALA A 197 14.64 -13.33 12.06
C ALA A 197 14.27 -12.17 13.02
N SER A 198 13.28 -11.33 12.64
CA SER A 198 12.72 -10.30 13.52
C SER A 198 12.05 -10.90 14.75
N LEU A 199 11.27 -11.98 14.57
CA LEU A 199 10.64 -12.72 15.67
C LEU A 199 11.68 -13.23 16.67
N ASP A 200 12.74 -13.88 16.18
CA ASP A 200 13.81 -14.39 17.02
C ASP A 200 14.53 -13.26 17.78
N ALA A 201 14.78 -12.13 17.12
CA ALA A 201 15.38 -10.96 17.76
C ALA A 201 14.49 -10.40 18.89
N VAL A 202 13.19 -10.30 18.69
CA VAL A 202 12.23 -9.80 19.68
C VAL A 202 12.19 -10.72 20.91
N TYR A 203 12.09 -12.04 20.73
CA TYR A 203 12.04 -12.97 21.84
C TYR A 203 13.40 -13.16 22.54
N SER A 204 14.52 -13.00 21.84
CA SER A 204 15.85 -13.01 22.45
C SER A 204 16.09 -11.76 23.30
N SER A 205 15.54 -10.62 22.92
CA SER A 205 15.68 -9.36 23.66
C SER A 205 14.93 -9.38 25.01
N GLU A 206 13.84 -10.13 25.14
CA GLU A 206 13.14 -10.31 26.42
C GLU A 206 13.95 -11.15 27.41
N SER A 207 14.82 -12.04 26.92
CA SER A 207 15.63 -12.95 27.73
C SER A 207 17.02 -12.35 28.09
N SER A 208 17.45 -11.29 27.41
CA SER A 208 18.78 -10.70 27.51
C SER A 208 18.72 -9.25 27.96
N ARG A 209 19.73 -8.81 28.75
CA ARG A 209 19.87 -7.39 29.14
C ARG A 209 20.24 -6.46 27.97
N VAL A 210 20.60 -6.99 26.81
CA VAL A 210 20.93 -6.24 25.60
C VAL A 210 19.92 -6.59 24.53
N SER A 211 19.05 -5.64 24.17
CA SER A 211 18.09 -5.81 23.08
C SER A 211 18.83 -5.82 21.74
N THR A 212 18.68 -6.89 20.98
CA THR A 212 19.16 -7.01 19.59
C THR A 212 18.07 -6.66 18.56
N ALA A 213 16.82 -6.54 19.02
CA ALA A 213 15.68 -6.22 18.16
C ALA A 213 15.62 -4.72 17.84
N SER A 214 15.40 -4.41 16.57
CA SER A 214 15.15 -3.04 16.10
C SER A 214 13.72 -2.60 16.41
N PRO A 215 13.42 -1.28 16.42
CA PRO A 215 12.06 -0.79 16.50
C PRO A 215 11.12 -1.38 15.45
N PHE A 216 11.61 -1.63 14.23
CA PHE A 216 10.83 -2.28 13.16
C PHE A 216 10.50 -3.74 13.48
N ASP A 217 11.43 -4.48 14.11
CA ASP A 217 11.18 -5.87 14.50
C ASP A 217 10.02 -5.94 15.52
N HIS A 218 10.03 -5.08 16.54
CA HIS A 218 8.92 -4.99 17.50
C HIS A 218 7.62 -4.59 16.83
N PHE A 219 7.65 -3.57 15.98
CA PHE A 219 6.47 -3.06 15.28
C PHE A 219 5.85 -4.14 14.38
N SER A 220 6.64 -4.80 13.54
CA SER A 220 6.15 -5.80 12.59
C SER A 220 5.60 -7.06 13.29
N VAL A 221 6.31 -7.59 14.28
CA VAL A 221 5.86 -8.76 15.04
C VAL A 221 4.55 -8.46 15.77
N ARG A 222 4.45 -7.29 16.41
CA ARG A 222 3.23 -6.89 17.12
C ARG A 222 2.04 -6.71 16.17
N LEU A 223 2.23 -6.10 15.00
CA LEU A 223 1.13 -5.92 14.05
C LEU A 223 0.71 -7.22 13.38
N VAL A 224 1.64 -8.11 13.06
CA VAL A 224 1.28 -9.44 12.55
C VAL A 224 0.45 -10.23 13.56
N LEU A 225 0.81 -10.18 14.85
CA LEU A 225 -0.01 -10.77 15.91
C LEU A 225 -1.40 -10.10 16.00
N ALA A 226 -1.45 -8.76 15.91
CA ALA A 226 -2.71 -8.02 15.92
C ALA A 226 -3.64 -8.44 14.78
N ILE A 227 -3.12 -8.49 13.54
CA ILE A 227 -3.89 -8.90 12.35
C ILE A 227 -4.39 -10.33 12.49
N ALA A 228 -3.54 -11.25 12.95
CA ALA A 228 -3.91 -12.64 13.14
C ALA A 228 -5.00 -12.84 14.22
N HIS A 229 -4.94 -12.07 15.30
CA HIS A 229 -6.00 -12.06 16.32
C HIS A 229 -7.30 -11.43 15.77
N SER A 230 -7.20 -10.28 15.07
CA SER A 230 -8.37 -9.65 14.46
C SER A 230 -9.08 -10.57 13.46
N GLY A 231 -8.32 -11.37 12.69
CA GLY A 231 -8.90 -12.36 11.78
C GLY A 231 -9.61 -13.54 12.47
N ARG A 232 -9.45 -13.71 13.80
CA ARG A 232 -10.09 -14.74 14.61
C ARG A 232 -11.15 -14.19 15.55
N MET A 233 -11.37 -12.88 15.57
CA MET A 233 -12.42 -12.31 16.42
C MET A 233 -13.80 -12.74 15.93
N GLU A 234 -14.68 -13.07 16.87
CA GLU A 234 -16.08 -13.39 16.58
C GLU A 234 -16.98 -12.19 16.82
N GLN A 235 -16.62 -11.39 17.81
CA GLN A 235 -17.34 -10.16 18.14
C GLN A 235 -16.40 -9.11 18.72
N ARG A 236 -16.79 -7.86 18.57
CA ARG A 236 -16.07 -6.74 19.16
C ARG A 236 -16.07 -6.83 20.69
N GLY A 237 -14.88 -6.75 21.29
CA GLY A 237 -14.68 -6.84 22.74
C GLY A 237 -14.37 -8.25 23.24
N ASP A 238 -14.33 -9.27 22.38
CA ASP A 238 -13.85 -10.59 22.77
C ASP A 238 -12.34 -10.61 23.07
N GLY A 239 -11.84 -11.76 23.51
CA GLY A 239 -10.42 -11.90 23.87
C GLY A 239 -9.46 -11.65 22.71
N ASN A 240 -9.84 -12.06 21.48
CA ASN A 240 -9.04 -11.82 20.29
C ASN A 240 -9.01 -10.33 19.91
N TYR A 241 -10.17 -9.66 19.97
CA TYR A 241 -10.26 -8.22 19.74
C TYR A 241 -9.37 -7.43 20.72
N MET A 242 -9.46 -7.74 22.02
CA MET A 242 -8.66 -7.08 23.06
C MET A 242 -7.17 -7.37 22.87
N ALA A 243 -6.78 -8.60 22.53
CA ALA A 243 -5.40 -8.95 22.24
C ALA A 243 -4.87 -8.13 21.03
N ALA A 244 -5.65 -8.04 19.97
CA ALA A 244 -5.29 -7.26 18.77
C ALA A 244 -5.03 -5.78 19.11
N ILE A 245 -5.97 -5.13 19.80
CA ILE A 245 -5.81 -3.71 20.22
C ILE A 245 -4.55 -3.52 21.07
N GLY A 246 -4.30 -4.42 22.03
CA GLY A 246 -3.12 -4.32 22.89
C GLY A 246 -1.80 -4.50 22.12
N HIS A 247 -1.80 -5.36 21.09
CA HIS A 247 -0.64 -5.50 20.21
C HIS A 247 -0.45 -4.27 19.31
N VAL A 248 -1.51 -3.68 18.76
CA VAL A 248 -1.42 -2.42 18.01
C VAL A 248 -0.89 -1.31 18.90
N SER A 249 -1.42 -1.15 20.12
CA SER A 249 -0.93 -0.15 21.07
C SER A 249 0.56 -0.31 21.36
N ALA A 250 1.02 -1.55 21.54
CA ALA A 250 2.43 -1.87 21.75
C ALA A 250 3.31 -1.56 20.51
N ALA A 251 2.79 -1.81 19.30
CA ALA A 251 3.49 -1.47 18.06
C ALA A 251 3.68 0.03 17.91
N LEU A 252 2.64 0.82 18.18
CA LEU A 252 2.66 2.27 18.01
C LEU A 252 3.66 3.00 18.92
N VAL A 253 4.13 2.39 20.01
CA VAL A 253 5.24 2.93 20.82
C VAL A 253 6.50 3.12 19.97
N HIS A 254 6.70 2.29 18.95
CA HIS A 254 7.84 2.33 18.05
C HIS A 254 7.60 3.17 16.78
N ALA A 255 6.40 3.72 16.60
CA ALA A 255 5.98 4.38 15.36
C ALA A 255 6.91 5.54 14.92
N GLU A 256 7.40 6.37 15.85
CA GLU A 256 8.31 7.48 15.55
C GLU A 256 9.65 7.03 14.96
N HIS A 257 10.08 5.83 15.27
CA HIS A 257 11.31 5.24 14.75
C HIS A 257 11.12 4.46 13.47
N VAL A 258 9.90 3.96 13.21
CA VAL A 258 9.57 3.08 12.10
C VAL A 258 8.93 3.84 10.93
N LEU A 259 7.93 4.68 11.22
CA LEU A 259 7.25 5.48 10.20
C LEU A 259 8.11 6.71 9.87
N ARG A 260 9.17 6.51 9.10
CA ARG A 260 10.08 7.55 8.65
C ARG A 260 10.12 7.58 7.12
N PRO A 261 10.17 8.77 6.49
CA PRO A 261 10.32 8.85 5.04
C PRO A 261 11.65 8.23 4.60
N GLY A 262 11.68 7.72 3.37
CA GLY A 262 12.91 7.25 2.74
C GLY A 262 13.27 5.79 2.99
N SER A 263 12.42 4.98 3.62
CA SER A 263 12.71 3.56 3.85
C SER A 263 11.58 2.62 3.38
N ILE A 264 11.94 1.47 2.82
CA ILE A 264 10.99 0.41 2.46
C ILE A 264 10.29 -0.12 3.72
N ALA A 265 11.00 -0.22 4.83
CA ALA A 265 10.45 -0.66 6.10
C ALA A 265 9.29 0.24 6.57
N SER A 266 9.37 1.55 6.33
CA SER A 266 8.26 2.47 6.63
C SER A 266 7.02 2.18 5.78
N VAL A 267 7.18 1.88 4.49
CA VAL A 267 6.06 1.48 3.62
C VAL A 267 5.46 0.16 4.12
N GLN A 268 6.28 -0.84 4.43
CA GLN A 268 5.83 -2.12 4.98
C GLN A 268 5.07 -1.96 6.30
N ALA A 269 5.52 -1.06 7.16
CA ALA A 269 4.84 -0.74 8.42
C ALA A 269 3.46 -0.10 8.20
N MET A 270 3.37 0.82 7.24
CA MET A 270 2.07 1.41 6.84
C MET A 270 1.13 0.37 6.22
N LEU A 271 1.66 -0.59 5.45
CA LEU A 271 0.86 -1.69 4.89
C LEU A 271 0.32 -2.62 5.99
N LEU A 272 1.11 -2.93 7.02
CA LEU A 272 0.63 -3.71 8.18
C LEU A 272 -0.50 -2.97 8.92
N LEU A 273 -0.36 -1.67 9.15
CA LEU A 273 -1.44 -0.87 9.75
C LEU A 273 -2.68 -0.83 8.85
N HIS A 274 -2.47 -0.75 7.53
CA HIS A 274 -3.56 -0.79 6.56
C HIS A 274 -4.30 -2.14 6.58
N GLU A 275 -3.58 -3.27 6.59
CA GLU A 275 -4.19 -4.60 6.72
C GLU A 275 -5.02 -4.72 7.99
N TYR A 276 -4.48 -4.27 9.13
CA TYR A 276 -5.24 -4.22 10.38
C TYR A 276 -6.51 -3.39 10.23
N SER A 277 -6.42 -2.20 9.63
CA SER A 277 -7.56 -1.30 9.43
C SER A 277 -8.63 -1.81 8.46
N MET A 278 -8.29 -2.78 7.59
CA MET A 278 -9.27 -3.45 6.73
C MET A 278 -10.16 -4.41 7.51
N ILE A 279 -9.67 -4.95 8.62
CA ILE A 279 -10.43 -5.88 9.47
C ILE A 279 -11.17 -5.09 10.55
N ASP A 280 -10.46 -4.17 11.24
CA ASP A 280 -11.02 -3.27 12.25
C ASP A 280 -10.86 -1.80 11.81
N PRO A 281 -11.86 -1.22 11.13
CA PRO A 281 -11.81 0.14 10.59
C PRO A 281 -12.04 1.23 11.64
N HIS A 282 -12.20 0.85 12.89
CA HIS A 282 -12.67 1.74 13.95
C HIS A 282 -11.61 2.78 14.32
N HIS A 283 -10.38 2.31 14.48
CA HIS A 283 -9.28 3.14 14.95
C HIS A 283 -8.55 3.89 13.83
N PHE A 284 -8.51 3.34 12.62
CA PHE A 284 -7.72 3.91 11.53
C PHE A 284 -8.52 4.08 10.24
N ASP A 285 -8.18 5.14 9.50
CA ASP A 285 -8.66 5.37 8.14
C ASP A 285 -7.78 4.62 7.14
N SER A 286 -8.29 3.51 6.63
CA SER A 286 -7.58 2.68 5.65
C SER A 286 -7.23 3.43 4.36
N TRP A 287 -8.10 4.35 3.88
CA TRP A 287 -7.82 5.14 2.69
C TRP A 287 -6.70 6.17 2.93
N GLY A 288 -6.69 6.81 4.09
CA GLY A 288 -5.61 7.70 4.49
C GLY A 288 -4.27 6.97 4.61
N LEU A 289 -4.25 5.78 5.24
CA LEU A 289 -3.05 4.95 5.40
C LEU A 289 -2.47 4.50 4.06
N ILE A 290 -3.31 3.97 3.15
CA ILE A 290 -2.81 3.54 1.84
C ILE A 290 -2.37 4.72 0.98
N GLY A 291 -3.02 5.89 1.12
CA GLY A 291 -2.58 7.11 0.47
C GLY A 291 -1.20 7.58 0.95
N ALA A 292 -0.92 7.48 2.25
CA ALA A 292 0.41 7.78 2.81
C ALA A 292 1.45 6.76 2.32
N ALA A 293 1.14 5.46 2.32
CA ALA A 293 2.01 4.41 1.82
C ALA A 293 2.31 4.59 0.32
N SER A 294 1.30 4.96 -0.48
CA SER A 294 1.45 5.23 -1.92
C SER A 294 2.41 6.40 -2.19
N ARG A 295 2.30 7.50 -1.43
CA ARG A 295 3.25 8.62 -1.55
C ARG A 295 4.67 8.20 -1.17
N ALA A 296 4.84 7.52 -0.04
CA ALA A 296 6.15 7.02 0.39
C ALA A 296 6.75 6.04 -0.63
N MET A 297 5.93 5.20 -1.25
CA MET A 297 6.32 4.29 -2.32
C MET A 297 6.81 5.04 -3.57
N VAL A 298 6.11 6.11 -3.98
CA VAL A 298 6.52 6.96 -5.11
C VAL A 298 7.80 7.73 -4.79
N ASP A 299 7.93 8.29 -3.58
CA ASP A 299 9.13 9.01 -3.14
C ASP A 299 10.39 8.12 -3.14
N LEU A 300 10.23 6.83 -2.87
CA LEU A 300 11.29 5.82 -2.97
C LEU A 300 11.58 5.35 -4.41
N GLY A 301 10.82 5.83 -5.39
CA GLY A 301 10.93 5.38 -6.77
C GLY A 301 10.59 3.90 -6.96
N LEU A 302 9.73 3.31 -6.11
CA LEU A 302 9.32 1.91 -6.24
C LEU A 302 8.33 1.70 -7.37
N HIS A 303 7.68 2.75 -7.85
CA HIS A 303 6.72 2.75 -8.95
C HIS A 303 7.37 2.58 -10.33
N GLN A 304 8.69 2.48 -10.39
CA GLN A 304 9.45 2.22 -11.61
C GLN A 304 10.54 1.19 -11.33
N ASP A 305 10.69 0.22 -12.24
CA ASP A 305 11.84 -0.68 -12.20
C ASP A 305 13.12 0.10 -12.51
N PRO A 306 14.22 -0.18 -11.79
CA PRO A 306 15.49 0.46 -12.05
C PRO A 306 15.99 0.09 -13.46
N PRO A 307 16.76 0.97 -14.13
CA PRO A 307 17.33 0.66 -15.43
C PRO A 307 18.22 -0.58 -15.36
N ARG A 308 18.30 -1.35 -16.45
CA ARG A 308 19.09 -2.59 -16.51
C ARG A 308 20.57 -2.43 -16.17
N SER A 309 21.09 -1.20 -16.32
CA SER A 309 22.46 -0.83 -15.95
C SER A 309 22.67 -0.65 -14.44
N ALA A 310 21.60 -0.57 -13.65
CA ALA A 310 21.71 -0.38 -12.22
C ALA A 310 22.21 -1.67 -11.52
N SER A 311 23.22 -1.53 -10.67
CA SER A 311 23.73 -2.64 -9.86
C SER A 311 22.83 -2.86 -8.64
N ILE A 312 21.70 -3.52 -8.84
CA ILE A 312 20.78 -3.91 -7.78
C ILE A 312 20.75 -5.44 -7.64
N SER A 313 20.76 -5.96 -6.41
CA SER A 313 20.62 -7.40 -6.21
C SER A 313 19.22 -7.88 -6.59
N ARG A 314 19.12 -9.12 -7.07
CA ARG A 314 17.84 -9.73 -7.45
C ARG A 314 16.84 -9.72 -6.28
N ALA A 315 17.28 -10.04 -5.08
CA ALA A 315 16.43 -10.03 -3.88
C ALA A 315 15.88 -8.63 -3.59
N LYS A 316 16.71 -7.59 -3.69
CA LYS A 316 16.27 -6.21 -3.49
C LYS A 316 15.29 -5.74 -4.58
N LEU A 317 15.52 -6.12 -5.85
CA LEU A 317 14.59 -5.82 -6.95
C LEU A 317 13.25 -6.52 -6.73
N GLU A 318 13.28 -7.78 -6.34
CA GLU A 318 12.09 -8.57 -6.06
C GLU A 318 11.26 -7.97 -4.90
N LEU A 319 11.93 -7.58 -3.80
CA LEU A 319 11.27 -6.91 -2.69
C LEU A 319 10.64 -5.58 -3.11
N ARG A 320 11.31 -4.76 -3.94
CA ARG A 320 10.76 -3.52 -4.49
C ARG A 320 9.47 -3.76 -5.27
N ARG A 321 9.48 -4.75 -6.17
CA ARG A 321 8.30 -5.14 -6.96
C ARG A 321 7.15 -5.63 -6.09
N ARG A 322 7.44 -6.48 -5.11
CA ARG A 322 6.45 -6.98 -4.15
C ARG A 322 5.78 -5.85 -3.37
N VAL A 323 6.57 -4.93 -2.84
CA VAL A 323 6.04 -3.77 -2.10
C VAL A 323 5.18 -2.90 -3.01
N PHE A 324 5.65 -2.58 -4.24
CA PHE A 324 4.86 -1.82 -5.20
C PHE A 324 3.51 -2.49 -5.49
N TRP A 325 3.50 -3.78 -5.86
CA TRP A 325 2.28 -4.46 -6.23
C TRP A 325 1.31 -4.66 -5.07
N CYS A 326 1.81 -4.76 -3.83
CA CYS A 326 0.96 -4.78 -2.65
C CYS A 326 0.34 -3.40 -2.38
N VAL A 327 1.11 -2.31 -2.47
CA VAL A 327 0.57 -0.93 -2.40
C VAL A 327 -0.47 -0.72 -3.48
N TYR A 328 -0.18 -1.11 -4.73
CA TYR A 328 -1.11 -1.03 -5.85
C TYR A 328 -2.41 -1.78 -5.55
N GLY A 329 -2.30 -3.05 -5.16
CA GLY A 329 -3.45 -3.90 -4.86
C GLY A 329 -4.35 -3.35 -3.75
N PHE A 330 -3.75 -2.85 -2.68
CA PHE A 330 -4.48 -2.22 -1.58
C PHE A 330 -5.11 -0.89 -1.98
N ASP A 331 -4.39 -0.03 -2.70
CA ASP A 331 -4.91 1.26 -3.16
C ASP A 331 -6.13 1.07 -4.07
N ARG A 332 -6.04 0.18 -5.06
CA ARG A 332 -7.15 -0.12 -5.98
C ARG A 332 -8.34 -0.73 -5.25
N SER A 333 -8.10 -1.68 -4.34
CA SER A 333 -9.16 -2.33 -3.56
C SER A 333 -9.88 -1.35 -2.65
N THR A 334 -9.13 -0.56 -1.88
CA THR A 334 -9.66 0.41 -0.91
C THR A 334 -10.46 1.52 -1.60
N SER A 335 -9.88 2.09 -2.66
CA SER A 335 -10.53 3.17 -3.40
C SER A 335 -11.82 2.71 -4.09
N LEU A 336 -11.82 1.52 -4.68
CA LEU A 336 -13.00 0.95 -5.34
C LEU A 336 -14.14 0.69 -4.34
N ILE A 337 -13.83 0.10 -3.16
CA ILE A 337 -14.83 -0.20 -2.14
C ILE A 337 -15.38 1.07 -1.50
N GLN A 338 -14.55 2.08 -1.29
CA GLN A 338 -14.96 3.35 -0.69
C GLN A 338 -15.44 4.38 -1.72
N SER A 339 -15.50 4.02 -3.01
CA SER A 339 -15.87 4.93 -4.11
C SER A 339 -15.03 6.21 -4.13
N ARG A 340 -13.71 6.07 -3.94
CA ARG A 340 -12.74 7.17 -3.90
C ARG A 340 -11.76 7.11 -5.07
N ALA A 341 -11.05 8.23 -5.30
CA ALA A 341 -9.99 8.27 -6.30
C ALA A 341 -8.79 7.42 -5.90
N PHE A 342 -8.09 6.88 -6.88
CA PHE A 342 -6.80 6.23 -6.70
C PHE A 342 -5.72 7.24 -6.27
N SER A 343 -4.74 6.78 -5.51
CA SER A 343 -3.64 7.62 -5.02
C SER A 343 -2.64 7.99 -6.13
N PHE A 344 -2.54 7.18 -7.18
CA PHE A 344 -1.67 7.40 -8.35
C PHE A 344 -2.25 6.73 -9.61
N SER A 345 -1.83 7.24 -10.79
CA SER A 345 -2.25 6.71 -12.10
C SER A 345 -1.41 5.50 -12.50
N ASP A 346 -2.02 4.55 -13.21
CA ASP A 346 -1.31 3.42 -13.84
C ASP A 346 -0.25 3.90 -14.84
N ASP A 347 -0.50 5.00 -15.56
CA ASP A 347 0.45 5.60 -16.52
C ASP A 347 1.75 6.10 -15.87
N SER A 348 1.74 6.32 -14.56
CA SER A 348 2.93 6.76 -13.81
C SER A 348 3.83 5.61 -13.37
N ALA A 349 3.42 4.36 -13.57
CA ALA A 349 4.09 3.17 -13.05
C ALA A 349 4.58 2.25 -14.17
N ASP A 350 5.84 1.79 -14.04
CA ASP A 350 6.43 0.77 -14.92
C ASP A 350 7.20 -0.24 -14.07
N VAL A 351 6.49 -1.23 -13.55
CA VAL A 351 7.03 -2.26 -12.66
C VAL A 351 6.57 -3.63 -13.13
N ALA A 352 7.53 -4.53 -13.43
CA ALA A 352 7.21 -5.90 -13.77
C ALA A 352 6.55 -6.63 -12.59
N LEU A 353 5.73 -7.63 -12.91
CA LEU A 353 5.14 -8.50 -11.87
C LEU A 353 6.23 -9.20 -11.06
N PRO A 354 6.07 -9.33 -9.73
CA PRO A 354 7.00 -10.07 -8.90
C PRO A 354 6.95 -11.57 -9.25
N PHE A 355 7.96 -12.32 -8.83
CA PHE A 355 8.08 -13.79 -9.00
C PHE A 355 8.15 -14.29 -10.46
N SER A 356 8.14 -13.42 -11.46
CA SER A 356 8.17 -13.79 -12.88
C SER A 356 9.42 -14.57 -13.29
N THR A 357 10.53 -14.41 -12.57
CA THR A 357 11.80 -15.12 -12.82
C THR A 357 11.98 -16.38 -11.98
N ALA A 358 11.17 -16.60 -10.95
CA ALA A 358 11.26 -17.80 -10.10
C ALA A 358 10.64 -19.03 -10.76
N GLN A 359 9.66 -18.85 -11.65
CA GLN A 359 9.00 -19.94 -12.36
C GLN A 359 9.92 -20.65 -13.37
N THR A 360 11.02 -20.04 -13.80
CA THR A 360 11.95 -20.59 -14.79
C THR A 360 13.12 -21.39 -14.19
N LEU A 361 13.27 -21.46 -12.87
CA LEU A 361 14.46 -22.05 -12.22
C LEU A 361 14.16 -23.21 -11.27
N VAL A 362 12.96 -23.77 -11.26
CA VAL A 362 12.68 -24.99 -10.48
C VAL A 362 13.01 -26.22 -11.33
N PRO A 363 14.07 -26.99 -11.03
CA PRO A 363 14.29 -28.29 -11.64
C PRO A 363 13.11 -29.21 -11.31
N PRO A 364 12.64 -30.05 -12.23
CA PRO A 364 11.47 -30.91 -12.01
C PRO A 364 11.65 -31.99 -10.92
N GLU A 365 12.84 -32.09 -10.32
CA GLU A 365 13.19 -33.17 -9.38
C GLU A 365 13.20 -32.78 -7.89
N ALA A 366 12.99 -31.51 -7.54
CA ALA A 366 12.94 -31.09 -6.12
C ALA A 366 11.55 -31.35 -5.54
N LYS A 367 11.24 -32.62 -5.22
CA LYS A 367 9.96 -33.06 -4.65
C LYS A 367 9.83 -32.92 -3.13
N ASP A 368 10.81 -32.37 -2.41
CA ASP A 368 10.80 -32.34 -0.95
C ASP A 368 10.62 -30.94 -0.36
N SER A 369 9.63 -30.85 0.47
CA SER A 369 9.30 -29.93 1.60
C SER A 369 9.45 -28.41 1.47
N ASN A 370 10.19 -27.85 0.52
CA ASN A 370 10.28 -26.39 0.31
C ASN A 370 9.26 -25.82 -0.71
N HIS A 371 8.39 -26.67 -1.25
CA HIS A 371 7.38 -26.30 -2.25
C HIS A 371 6.20 -25.45 -1.71
N ILE A 372 6.03 -25.35 -0.41
CA ILE A 372 4.91 -24.58 0.19
C ILE A 372 5.05 -23.09 -0.14
N LEU A 373 6.26 -22.54 -0.10
CA LEU A 373 6.52 -21.13 -0.39
C LEU A 373 6.24 -20.75 -1.86
N PHE A 374 6.57 -21.60 -2.83
CA PHE A 374 6.38 -21.30 -4.27
C PHE A 374 4.93 -21.44 -4.74
N LYS A 375 4.13 -22.28 -4.11
CA LYS A 375 2.70 -22.43 -4.45
C LYS A 375 1.83 -21.26 -3.99
N SER A 376 2.26 -20.49 -3.00
CA SER A 376 1.43 -19.44 -2.37
C SER A 376 1.37 -18.13 -3.15
N PHE A 377 2.38 -17.78 -3.94
CA PHE A 377 2.45 -16.47 -4.60
C PHE A 377 1.65 -16.36 -5.91
N GLY A 378 1.21 -17.46 -6.48
CA GLY A 378 0.29 -17.47 -7.63
C GLY A 378 -0.98 -16.66 -7.35
N SER A 379 -1.56 -16.83 -6.18
CA SER A 379 -2.77 -16.08 -5.76
C SER A 379 -2.55 -14.57 -5.66
N ALA A 380 -1.36 -14.13 -5.22
CA ALA A 380 -1.03 -12.70 -5.22
C ALA A 380 -0.96 -12.12 -6.64
N ILE A 381 -0.32 -12.85 -7.58
CA ILE A 381 -0.25 -12.44 -8.99
C ILE A 381 -1.65 -12.38 -9.61
N ASP A 382 -2.48 -13.38 -9.35
CA ASP A 382 -3.86 -13.42 -9.83
C ASP A 382 -4.66 -12.23 -9.30
N LEU A 383 -4.47 -11.90 -8.01
CA LEU A 383 -5.08 -10.72 -7.39
C LEU A 383 -4.60 -9.41 -8.03
N PHE A 384 -3.30 -9.25 -8.26
CA PHE A 384 -2.76 -8.05 -8.92
C PHE A 384 -3.29 -7.89 -10.34
N ASN A 385 -3.40 -8.97 -11.10
CA ASN A 385 -4.00 -8.94 -12.44
C ASN A 385 -5.48 -8.53 -12.39
N LEU A 386 -6.26 -9.04 -11.43
CA LEU A 386 -7.63 -8.57 -11.22
C LEU A 386 -7.68 -7.07 -10.92
N ARG A 387 -6.80 -6.58 -10.02
CA ARG A 387 -6.75 -5.15 -9.66
C ARG A 387 -6.40 -4.26 -10.85
N ARG A 388 -5.56 -4.73 -11.79
CA ARG A 388 -5.29 -4.02 -13.05
C ARG A 388 -6.56 -3.88 -13.89
N ILE A 389 -7.28 -4.98 -14.12
CA ILE A 389 -8.53 -4.94 -14.88
C ILE A 389 -9.55 -4.01 -14.20
N GLN A 390 -9.63 -4.06 -12.86
CA GLN A 390 -10.52 -3.16 -12.11
C GLN A 390 -10.07 -1.70 -12.20
N SER A 391 -8.77 -1.42 -12.19
CA SER A 391 -8.23 -0.07 -12.35
C SER A 391 -8.65 0.54 -13.68
N ASP A 392 -8.55 -0.21 -14.77
CA ASP A 392 -8.88 0.25 -16.12
C ASP A 392 -10.34 0.72 -16.21
N TRP A 393 -11.30 -0.14 -15.88
CA TRP A 393 -12.70 0.24 -16.02
C TRP A 393 -13.19 1.22 -14.95
N TYR A 394 -12.60 1.18 -13.73
CA TYR A 394 -12.97 2.13 -12.70
C TYR A 394 -12.47 3.54 -13.04
N THR A 395 -11.26 3.66 -13.58
CA THR A 395 -10.75 4.94 -14.10
C THR A 395 -11.64 5.45 -15.22
N GLU A 396 -11.98 4.62 -16.19
CA GLU A 396 -12.78 5.03 -17.35
C GLU A 396 -14.20 5.46 -16.97
N LEU A 397 -14.89 4.71 -16.12
CA LEU A 397 -16.32 4.94 -15.82
C LEU A 397 -16.56 5.88 -14.64
N PHE A 398 -15.61 5.98 -13.69
CA PHE A 398 -15.84 6.71 -12.43
C PHE A 398 -14.88 7.87 -12.18
N GLN A 399 -13.68 7.89 -12.80
CA GLN A 399 -12.65 8.88 -12.50
C GLN A 399 -12.30 9.80 -13.68
N SER A 400 -12.37 9.35 -14.92
CA SER A 400 -11.87 10.10 -16.10
C SER A 400 -12.76 11.25 -16.56
N GLY A 401 -13.86 11.52 -15.88
CA GLY A 401 -14.74 12.66 -16.17
C GLY A 401 -16.19 12.39 -15.78
N ARG A 402 -17.05 13.39 -16.04
CA ARG A 402 -18.49 13.34 -15.73
C ARG A 402 -19.37 13.41 -16.96
N ILE A 403 -18.79 13.57 -18.15
CA ILE A 403 -19.55 13.60 -19.40
C ILE A 403 -19.94 12.16 -19.74
N PRO A 404 -21.24 11.85 -19.88
CA PRO A 404 -21.69 10.51 -20.24
C PRO A 404 -21.07 10.06 -21.57
N LEU A 405 -20.70 8.78 -21.64
CA LEU A 405 -20.28 8.15 -22.89
C LEU A 405 -21.49 8.02 -23.82
N SER A 406 -21.29 8.28 -25.12
CA SER A 406 -22.34 8.07 -26.13
C SER A 406 -22.72 6.59 -26.25
N ASP A 407 -21.72 5.71 -26.13
CA ASP A 407 -21.89 4.26 -26.11
C ASP A 407 -20.93 3.63 -25.07
N PRO A 408 -21.40 3.34 -23.84
CA PRO A 408 -20.56 2.79 -22.79
C PRO A 408 -20.35 1.27 -22.91
N TYR A 409 -21.24 0.55 -23.59
CA TYR A 409 -21.28 -0.91 -23.54
C TYR A 409 -20.09 -1.60 -24.21
N PRO A 410 -19.48 -1.11 -25.30
CA PRO A 410 -18.26 -1.71 -25.84
C PRO A 410 -17.13 -1.81 -24.80
N THR A 411 -16.94 -0.75 -24.02
CA THR A 411 -15.95 -0.72 -22.94
C THR A 411 -16.33 -1.66 -21.78
N ILE A 412 -17.60 -1.66 -21.38
CA ILE A 412 -18.11 -2.53 -20.32
C ILE A 412 -17.97 -4.00 -20.70
N TRP A 413 -18.38 -4.38 -21.92
CA TRP A 413 -18.29 -5.78 -22.39
C TRP A 413 -16.86 -6.27 -22.48
N ARG A 414 -15.95 -5.43 -23.00
CA ARG A 414 -14.51 -5.74 -23.01
C ARG A 414 -13.96 -6.01 -21.60
N SER A 415 -14.32 -5.19 -20.64
CA SER A 415 -13.88 -5.38 -19.25
C SER A 415 -14.52 -6.62 -18.59
N CYS A 416 -15.79 -6.89 -18.88
CA CYS A 416 -16.46 -8.12 -18.43
C CYS A 416 -15.79 -9.37 -19.04
N GLU A 417 -15.43 -9.32 -20.31
CA GLU A 417 -14.70 -10.40 -20.98
C GLU A 417 -13.30 -10.60 -20.38
N ALA A 418 -12.56 -9.52 -20.15
CA ALA A 418 -11.25 -9.57 -19.51
C ALA A 418 -11.31 -10.22 -18.12
N MET A 419 -12.29 -9.85 -17.29
CA MET A 419 -12.52 -10.43 -15.97
C MET A 419 -12.92 -11.93 -16.07
N ARG A 420 -13.76 -12.29 -17.03
CA ARG A 420 -14.14 -13.68 -17.27
C ARG A 420 -12.94 -14.53 -17.66
N ASN A 421 -12.11 -14.04 -18.61
CA ASN A 421 -10.92 -14.73 -19.08
C ASN A 421 -9.87 -14.86 -17.97
N TRP A 422 -9.71 -13.81 -17.14
CA TRP A 422 -8.89 -13.86 -15.94
C TRP A 422 -9.34 -14.98 -14.99
N PHE A 423 -10.63 -15.06 -14.67
CA PHE A 423 -11.16 -16.09 -13.76
C PHE A 423 -11.05 -17.51 -14.34
N ALA A 424 -11.26 -17.66 -15.64
CA ALA A 424 -11.09 -18.95 -16.34
C ALA A 424 -9.62 -19.39 -16.37
N GLY A 425 -8.67 -18.45 -16.37
CA GLY A 425 -7.23 -18.69 -16.34
C GLY A 425 -6.65 -19.04 -14.97
N LEU A 426 -7.45 -18.97 -13.89
CA LEU A 426 -6.99 -19.30 -12.54
C LEU A 426 -6.56 -20.77 -12.45
N SER A 427 -5.49 -21.02 -11.68
CA SER A 427 -4.94 -22.37 -11.53
C SER A 427 -5.99 -23.38 -11.02
N PRO A 428 -6.13 -24.54 -11.67
CA PRO A 428 -6.98 -25.62 -11.19
C PRO A 428 -6.55 -26.18 -9.82
N SER A 429 -5.28 -26.00 -9.44
CA SER A 429 -4.72 -26.44 -8.16
C SER A 429 -4.94 -25.46 -7.01
N MET A 430 -5.62 -24.33 -7.27
CA MET A 430 -5.99 -23.34 -6.25
C MET A 430 -6.96 -23.96 -5.24
N SER A 431 -6.80 -23.61 -3.95
CA SER A 431 -7.74 -24.07 -2.91
C SER A 431 -9.16 -23.56 -3.18
N ALA A 432 -10.16 -24.31 -2.73
CA ALA A 432 -11.56 -23.96 -2.94
C ALA A 432 -11.91 -22.60 -2.31
N GLU A 433 -11.32 -22.30 -1.16
CA GLU A 433 -11.55 -21.07 -0.40
C GLU A 433 -11.00 -19.85 -1.14
N VAL A 434 -9.76 -19.94 -1.64
CA VAL A 434 -9.15 -18.86 -2.45
C VAL A 434 -9.93 -18.66 -3.75
N ARG A 435 -10.39 -19.74 -4.36
CA ARG A 435 -11.24 -19.66 -5.54
C ARG A 435 -12.58 -18.98 -5.25
N THR A 436 -13.20 -19.29 -4.11
CA THR A 436 -14.43 -18.62 -3.63
C THR A 436 -14.19 -17.13 -3.41
N PHE A 437 -13.06 -16.76 -2.79
CA PHE A 437 -12.66 -15.36 -2.64
C PHE A 437 -12.56 -14.63 -3.99
N PHE A 438 -11.94 -15.24 -4.99
CA PHE A 438 -11.84 -14.66 -6.34
C PHE A 438 -13.20 -14.61 -7.06
N GLU A 439 -14.05 -15.60 -6.88
CA GLU A 439 -15.39 -15.60 -7.45
C GLU A 439 -16.28 -14.50 -6.84
N LEU A 440 -16.21 -14.28 -5.53
CA LEU A 440 -16.89 -13.15 -4.86
C LEU A 440 -16.37 -11.81 -5.38
N ASN A 441 -15.06 -11.65 -5.57
CA ASN A 441 -14.49 -10.45 -6.18
C ASN A 441 -14.95 -10.25 -7.63
N LEU A 442 -15.06 -11.31 -8.43
CA LEU A 442 -15.56 -11.27 -9.80
C LEU A 442 -17.02 -10.83 -9.85
N LEU A 443 -17.90 -11.48 -9.07
CA LEU A 443 -19.32 -11.14 -9.01
C LEU A 443 -19.54 -9.69 -8.56
N TYR A 444 -18.82 -9.25 -7.53
CA TYR A 444 -18.86 -7.86 -7.08
C TYR A 444 -18.40 -6.90 -8.18
N SER A 445 -17.35 -7.25 -8.92
CA SER A 445 -16.87 -6.41 -10.03
C SER A 445 -17.89 -6.31 -11.17
N TYR A 446 -18.58 -7.40 -11.49
CA TYR A 446 -19.68 -7.38 -12.47
C TYR A 446 -20.84 -6.49 -12.00
N ILE A 447 -21.26 -6.62 -10.76
CA ILE A 447 -22.32 -5.78 -10.19
C ILE A 447 -21.92 -4.31 -10.27
N TYR A 448 -20.66 -3.98 -9.92
CA TYR A 448 -20.18 -2.61 -9.86
C TYR A 448 -20.03 -1.97 -11.25
N ILE A 449 -19.42 -2.66 -12.21
CA ILE A 449 -19.19 -2.12 -13.56
C ILE A 449 -20.50 -1.94 -14.33
N LEU A 450 -21.51 -2.78 -14.08
CA LEU A 450 -22.82 -2.71 -14.71
C LEU A 450 -23.74 -1.66 -14.06
N ALA A 451 -23.44 -1.23 -12.84
CA ALA A 451 -24.22 -0.22 -12.11
C ALA A 451 -24.07 1.17 -12.75
N ALA A 452 -25.01 2.06 -12.40
CA ALA A 452 -24.94 3.44 -12.85
C ALA A 452 -23.64 4.12 -12.43
N SER A 453 -23.03 4.86 -13.34
CA SER A 453 -21.79 5.61 -13.12
C SER A 453 -21.92 7.03 -13.67
N PRO A 454 -21.02 7.96 -13.31
CA PRO A 454 -21.01 9.31 -13.89
C PRO A 454 -20.97 9.30 -15.42
N ARG A 455 -20.31 8.29 -16.03
CA ARG A 455 -20.18 8.15 -17.47
C ARG A 455 -21.23 7.23 -18.12
N MET A 456 -21.98 6.47 -17.31
CA MET A 456 -23.14 5.66 -17.72
C MET A 456 -24.28 5.87 -16.72
N PRO A 457 -24.99 6.99 -16.76
CA PRO A 457 -26.05 7.29 -15.79
C PRO A 457 -27.30 6.41 -15.96
N PHE A 458 -27.48 5.77 -17.11
CA PHE A 458 -28.63 4.91 -17.40
C PHE A 458 -28.19 3.49 -17.68
N VAL A 459 -28.72 2.55 -16.90
CA VAL A 459 -28.42 1.12 -17.03
C VAL A 459 -29.44 0.47 -17.97
N ALA A 460 -28.97 -0.15 -19.06
CA ALA A 460 -29.85 -0.84 -20.00
C ALA A 460 -30.59 -2.01 -19.34
N PRO A 461 -31.82 -2.32 -19.80
CA PRO A 461 -32.64 -3.39 -19.22
C PRO A 461 -31.96 -4.77 -19.19
N PHE A 462 -31.14 -5.12 -20.18
CA PHE A 462 -30.31 -6.33 -20.17
C PHE A 462 -29.30 -6.32 -19.02
N ALA A 463 -28.58 -5.21 -18.84
CA ALA A 463 -27.59 -5.07 -17.76
C ALA A 463 -28.25 -5.13 -16.38
N GLN A 464 -29.46 -4.56 -16.23
CA GLN A 464 -30.24 -4.69 -14.99
C GLN A 464 -30.58 -6.16 -14.68
N SER A 465 -30.88 -6.98 -15.70
CA SER A 465 -31.13 -8.41 -15.52
C SER A 465 -29.86 -9.16 -15.10
N LEU A 466 -28.68 -8.75 -15.62
CA LEU A 466 -27.40 -9.28 -15.16
C LEU A 466 -27.10 -8.91 -13.70
N ILE A 467 -27.29 -7.65 -13.32
CA ILE A 467 -27.10 -7.19 -11.92
C ILE A 467 -27.99 -7.99 -10.97
N PHE A 468 -29.27 -8.14 -11.32
CA PHE A 468 -30.24 -8.90 -10.54
C PHE A 468 -29.73 -10.34 -10.23
N GLU A 469 -29.27 -11.06 -11.25
CA GLU A 469 -28.78 -12.43 -11.08
C GLU A 469 -27.42 -12.48 -10.37
N TYR A 470 -26.50 -11.58 -10.67
CA TYR A 470 -25.20 -11.55 -10.01
C TYR A 470 -25.32 -11.19 -8.51
N CYS A 471 -26.26 -10.33 -8.13
CA CYS A 471 -26.55 -10.06 -6.71
C CYS A 471 -27.06 -11.31 -5.98
N ILE A 472 -27.95 -12.08 -6.61
CA ILE A 472 -28.46 -13.35 -6.04
C ILE A 472 -27.31 -14.35 -5.88
N GLN A 473 -26.49 -14.54 -6.93
CA GLN A 473 -25.34 -15.44 -6.86
C GLN A 473 -24.33 -14.99 -5.80
N TYR A 474 -24.05 -13.69 -5.71
CA TYR A 474 -23.17 -13.14 -4.68
C TYR A 474 -23.70 -13.42 -3.28
N ALA A 475 -24.99 -13.18 -3.02
CA ALA A 475 -25.61 -13.45 -1.74
C ALA A 475 -25.53 -14.94 -1.35
N GLU A 476 -25.74 -15.84 -2.30
CA GLU A 476 -25.65 -17.30 -2.08
C GLU A 476 -24.23 -17.72 -1.68
N LYS A 477 -23.24 -17.27 -2.45
CA LYS A 477 -21.83 -17.62 -2.20
C LYS A 477 -21.29 -16.96 -0.94
N MET A 478 -21.65 -15.70 -0.69
CA MET A 478 -21.22 -14.99 0.50
C MET A 478 -21.77 -15.63 1.78
N THR A 479 -23.05 -16.01 1.78
CA THR A 479 -23.66 -16.73 2.91
C THR A 479 -22.99 -18.08 3.15
N ALA A 480 -22.69 -18.83 2.08
CA ALA A 480 -21.96 -20.10 2.20
C ALA A 480 -20.59 -19.89 2.83
N HIS A 481 -19.83 -18.90 2.33
CA HIS A 481 -18.50 -18.55 2.85
C HIS A 481 -18.52 -18.05 4.29
N ALA A 482 -19.52 -17.23 4.66
CA ALA A 482 -19.68 -16.73 6.03
C ALA A 482 -19.99 -17.85 7.05
N ASN A 483 -20.66 -18.92 6.61
CA ASN A 483 -21.06 -20.06 7.45
C ASN A 483 -20.01 -21.17 7.50
N GLU A 484 -18.91 -21.10 6.77
CA GLU A 484 -17.82 -22.07 6.85
C GLU A 484 -17.18 -22.07 8.25
N ARG A 485 -17.06 -23.25 8.86
CA ARG A 485 -16.49 -23.42 10.20
C ARG A 485 -14.99 -23.16 10.26
N VAL A 486 -14.29 -23.39 9.16
CA VAL A 486 -12.84 -23.16 9.02
C VAL A 486 -12.67 -22.08 7.97
N LYS A 487 -12.50 -20.85 8.43
CA LYS A 487 -12.24 -19.71 7.52
C LYS A 487 -10.76 -19.64 7.22
N THR A 488 -10.39 -20.00 6.00
CA THR A 488 -9.03 -19.84 5.49
C THR A 488 -8.76 -18.43 4.95
N ALA A 489 -9.82 -17.67 4.61
CA ALA A 489 -9.72 -16.24 4.35
C ALA A 489 -10.62 -15.51 5.35
N PRO A 490 -10.07 -14.77 6.31
CA PRO A 490 -10.87 -14.05 7.28
C PRO A 490 -11.70 -12.98 6.59
N LEU A 491 -12.96 -12.87 7.00
CA LEU A 491 -13.84 -11.80 6.55
C LEU A 491 -13.31 -10.47 7.09
N SER A 492 -13.30 -9.50 6.22
CA SER A 492 -12.87 -8.14 6.53
C SER A 492 -14.08 -7.18 6.52
N PHE A 493 -13.91 -6.01 7.08
CA PHE A 493 -14.92 -4.95 6.94
C PHE A 493 -15.19 -4.61 5.46
N TYR A 494 -14.23 -4.82 4.58
CA TYR A 494 -14.44 -4.63 3.14
C TYR A 494 -15.44 -5.62 2.55
N ASP A 495 -15.53 -6.82 3.10
CA ASP A 495 -16.56 -7.79 2.69
C ASP A 495 -17.94 -7.35 3.15
N ALA A 496 -18.09 -6.83 4.37
CA ALA A 496 -19.33 -6.22 4.82
C ALA A 496 -19.74 -5.04 3.92
N MET A 497 -18.80 -4.18 3.54
CA MET A 497 -19.09 -3.08 2.59
C MET A 497 -19.52 -3.59 1.21
N ARG A 498 -18.92 -4.67 0.70
CA ARG A 498 -19.34 -5.30 -0.56
C ARG A 498 -20.74 -5.87 -0.46
N VAL A 499 -21.07 -6.53 0.66
CA VAL A 499 -22.42 -7.02 0.95
C VAL A 499 -23.43 -5.88 0.93
N TYR A 500 -23.13 -4.80 1.66
CA TYR A 500 -23.99 -3.61 1.71
C TYR A 500 -24.21 -3.00 0.31
N MET A 501 -23.14 -2.79 -0.46
CA MET A 501 -23.22 -2.22 -1.80
C MET A 501 -23.97 -3.14 -2.78
N THR A 502 -23.79 -4.46 -2.67
CA THR A 502 -24.56 -5.44 -3.44
C THR A 502 -26.04 -5.36 -3.11
N GLY A 503 -26.41 -5.28 -1.83
CA GLY A 503 -27.80 -5.12 -1.40
C GLY A 503 -28.42 -3.83 -1.91
N ARG A 504 -27.69 -2.72 -1.84
CA ARG A 504 -28.11 -1.43 -2.39
C ARG A 504 -28.37 -1.52 -3.90
N GLN A 505 -27.44 -2.10 -4.68
CA GLN A 505 -27.60 -2.26 -6.12
C GLN A 505 -28.77 -3.20 -6.47
N PHE A 506 -28.96 -4.25 -5.68
CA PHE A 506 -30.11 -5.16 -5.87
C PHE A 506 -31.44 -4.43 -5.71
N ILE A 507 -31.60 -3.61 -4.67
CA ILE A 507 -32.81 -2.82 -4.43
C ILE A 507 -32.99 -1.76 -5.53
N GLU A 508 -31.91 -1.10 -5.93
CA GLU A 508 -31.94 -0.05 -6.96
C GLU A 508 -32.40 -0.59 -8.32
N VAL A 509 -31.95 -1.77 -8.74
CA VAL A 509 -32.42 -2.34 -10.01
C VAL A 509 -33.82 -2.93 -9.93
N LEU A 510 -34.27 -3.38 -8.74
CA LEU A 510 -35.66 -3.82 -8.56
C LEU A 510 -36.62 -2.67 -8.63
N GLN A 511 -36.29 -1.54 -8.02
CA GLN A 511 -37.18 -0.39 -7.93
C GLN A 511 -37.58 0.13 -9.32
N GLY A 512 -38.86 0.01 -9.66
CA GLY A 512 -39.42 0.43 -10.94
C GLY A 512 -39.21 -0.56 -12.11
N ASN A 513 -38.65 -1.76 -11.82
CA ASN A 513 -38.44 -2.83 -12.79
C ASN A 513 -38.97 -4.19 -12.30
N GLU A 514 -39.78 -4.20 -11.25
CA GLU A 514 -40.22 -5.42 -10.54
C GLU A 514 -40.92 -6.38 -11.51
N ASP A 515 -41.91 -5.91 -12.27
CA ASP A 515 -42.70 -6.76 -13.18
C ASP A 515 -41.80 -7.46 -14.21
N ARG A 516 -40.84 -6.74 -14.78
CA ARG A 516 -39.94 -7.28 -15.79
C ARG A 516 -38.93 -8.29 -15.18
N LEU A 517 -38.27 -7.91 -14.10
CA LEU A 517 -37.24 -8.75 -13.47
C LEU A 517 -37.85 -10.01 -12.85
N LEU A 518 -39.03 -9.86 -12.19
CA LEU A 518 -39.71 -11.01 -11.56
C LEU A 518 -40.39 -11.93 -12.59
N SER A 519 -40.80 -11.41 -13.74
CA SER A 519 -41.34 -12.27 -14.82
C SER A 519 -40.28 -13.20 -15.43
N GLY A 520 -39.00 -12.88 -15.24
CA GLY A 520 -37.88 -13.64 -15.83
C GLY A 520 -37.74 -13.41 -17.35
N ILE A 521 -38.33 -12.33 -17.87
CA ILE A 521 -38.11 -11.91 -19.25
C ILE A 521 -36.78 -11.16 -19.34
N ILE A 522 -35.84 -11.70 -20.11
CA ILE A 522 -34.54 -11.11 -20.35
C ILE A 522 -34.61 -10.31 -21.66
N PRO A 523 -34.39 -8.99 -21.62
CA PRO A 523 -34.34 -8.16 -22.83
C PRO A 523 -33.12 -8.48 -23.68
N ASP A 524 -33.14 -8.08 -24.94
CA ASP A 524 -31.96 -8.16 -25.81
C ASP A 524 -30.84 -7.25 -25.29
N PRO A 525 -29.57 -7.65 -25.46
CA PRO A 525 -28.43 -6.82 -25.11
C PRO A 525 -28.40 -5.53 -25.94
N PRO A 526 -27.84 -4.44 -25.42
CA PRO A 526 -27.60 -3.23 -26.19
C PRO A 526 -26.80 -3.54 -27.46
N LEU A 527 -27.18 -2.91 -28.57
CA LEU A 527 -26.44 -3.01 -29.81
C LEU A 527 -25.08 -2.37 -29.65
N VAL A 528 -24.04 -3.07 -30.04
CA VAL A 528 -22.65 -2.59 -30.03
C VAL A 528 -22.02 -2.80 -31.41
N PRO A 529 -20.96 -2.07 -31.78
CA PRO A 529 -20.23 -2.30 -33.02
C PRO A 529 -19.79 -3.77 -33.16
N VAL A 530 -19.74 -4.28 -34.40
CA VAL A 530 -19.46 -5.69 -34.72
C VAL A 530 -18.12 -6.19 -34.15
N ASP A 531 -17.13 -5.31 -34.07
CA ASP A 531 -15.79 -5.63 -33.56
C ASP A 531 -15.68 -5.53 -32.02
N SER A 532 -16.81 -5.26 -31.33
CA SER A 532 -16.82 -5.16 -29.87
C SER A 532 -16.82 -6.54 -29.21
N ALA A 533 -16.30 -6.62 -27.98
CA ALA A 533 -16.43 -7.82 -27.16
C ALA A 533 -17.91 -8.20 -26.97
N PRO A 534 -18.25 -9.50 -26.93
CA PRO A 534 -19.62 -9.92 -26.73
C PRO A 534 -20.10 -9.61 -25.30
N PRO A 535 -21.39 -9.33 -25.12
CA PRO A 535 -21.97 -9.18 -23.79
C PRO A 535 -21.77 -10.45 -22.96
N PRO A 536 -21.79 -10.36 -21.62
CA PRO A 536 -21.89 -11.55 -20.78
C PRO A 536 -23.09 -12.41 -21.21
N PRO A 537 -22.99 -13.76 -21.09
CA PRO A 537 -24.12 -14.62 -21.46
C PRO A 537 -25.37 -14.24 -20.68
N ALA A 538 -26.51 -14.34 -21.35
CA ALA A 538 -27.80 -14.05 -20.73
C ALA A 538 -27.96 -14.88 -19.44
N PRO A 539 -28.44 -14.29 -18.34
CA PRO A 539 -28.57 -14.98 -17.08
C PRO A 539 -29.68 -16.03 -17.15
N HIS A 540 -29.52 -17.10 -16.39
CA HIS A 540 -30.54 -18.14 -16.29
C HIS A 540 -31.59 -17.76 -15.23
N THR A 541 -32.55 -16.94 -15.60
CA THR A 541 -33.64 -16.52 -14.72
C THR A 541 -34.88 -17.37 -14.98
N PRO A 542 -35.51 -17.97 -13.97
CA PRO A 542 -36.76 -18.71 -14.15
C PRO A 542 -37.88 -17.80 -14.70
N ARG A 543 -38.66 -18.30 -15.67
CA ARG A 543 -39.85 -17.61 -16.16
C ARG A 543 -41.06 -17.86 -15.25
N ASP A 544 -40.91 -17.49 -13.98
CA ASP A 544 -41.88 -17.69 -12.91
C ASP A 544 -41.80 -16.55 -11.91
N PHE A 545 -42.82 -15.70 -11.90
CA PHE A 545 -42.85 -14.51 -11.05
C PHE A 545 -42.73 -14.86 -9.54
N GLN A 546 -43.49 -15.85 -9.08
CA GLN A 546 -43.50 -16.22 -7.65
C GLN A 546 -42.17 -16.80 -7.22
N LYS A 547 -41.55 -17.59 -8.08
CA LYS A 547 -40.21 -18.14 -7.83
C LYS A 547 -39.16 -17.04 -7.76
N ASN A 548 -39.19 -16.07 -8.67
CA ASN A 548 -38.23 -14.96 -8.64
C ASN A 548 -38.49 -14.02 -7.47
N LEU A 549 -39.76 -13.80 -7.06
CA LEU A 549 -40.07 -13.07 -5.84
C LEU A 549 -39.50 -13.75 -4.60
N ALA A 550 -39.65 -15.05 -4.47
CA ALA A 550 -39.07 -15.84 -3.38
C ALA A 550 -37.52 -15.78 -3.37
N ARG A 551 -36.88 -15.84 -4.56
CA ARG A 551 -35.41 -15.67 -4.70
C ARG A 551 -34.97 -14.26 -4.25
N SER A 552 -35.73 -13.23 -4.60
CA SER A 552 -35.43 -11.85 -4.23
C SER A 552 -35.52 -11.64 -2.72
N ILE A 553 -36.57 -12.14 -2.08
CA ILE A 553 -36.72 -12.09 -0.61
C ILE A 553 -35.56 -12.84 0.06
N THR A 554 -35.22 -14.02 -0.46
CA THR A 554 -34.10 -14.82 0.07
C THR A 554 -32.77 -14.10 -0.10
N CYS A 555 -32.54 -13.42 -1.24
CA CYS A 555 -31.34 -12.64 -1.50
C CYS A 555 -31.20 -11.50 -0.45
N ILE A 556 -32.25 -10.70 -0.25
CA ILE A 556 -32.25 -9.61 0.73
C ILE A 556 -31.95 -10.16 2.13
N LYS A 557 -32.65 -11.23 2.53
CA LYS A 557 -32.44 -11.87 3.84
C LYS A 557 -30.98 -12.31 4.03
N ARG A 558 -30.42 -13.03 3.05
CA ARG A 558 -29.02 -13.49 3.08
C ARG A 558 -28.02 -12.34 3.20
N LEU A 559 -28.22 -11.26 2.41
CA LEU A 559 -27.37 -10.09 2.51
C LEU A 559 -27.48 -9.40 3.88
N THR A 560 -28.69 -9.32 4.44
CA THR A 560 -28.89 -8.78 5.79
C THR A 560 -28.26 -9.65 6.88
N ASP A 561 -28.36 -10.97 6.74
CA ASP A 561 -27.74 -11.91 7.70
C ASP A 561 -26.21 -11.89 7.64
N CYS A 562 -25.59 -11.41 6.54
CA CYS A 562 -24.13 -11.26 6.40
C CYS A 562 -23.60 -9.89 6.86
N LEU A 563 -24.45 -8.90 7.15
CA LEU A 563 -24.07 -7.59 7.71
C LEU A 563 -24.03 -7.62 9.23
#